data_d47f23679614295826c51e2f62f22436
#
_entry.id   d47f23679614295826c51e2f62f22436
#
_cell.length_a   1.000
_cell.length_b   1.000
_cell.length_c   1.000
_cell.angle_alpha   90.00
_cell.angle_beta   90.00
_cell.angle_gamma   90.00
#
_symmetry.space_group_name_H-M   'P 1'
#
loop_
_entity.id
_entity.type
_entity.pdbx_description
1 polymer ?
#
loop_
_entity_poly.entity_id
_entity_poly.type
_entity_poly.pdbx_seq_one_letter_code
_entity_poly.pdbx_strand_id
1 'polypeptide(L)'
;MTDDFENILKSYSKKHTEKALNFFWIGFLIYSASFALSTTTTLDYIICQMFQVIGIAIFVPSAMKLIEWKFTNSYLQTMFIIYCIWQLSVIVRGIDLNYSNIKVLLFDAETGIFRFLAPLVLLFPKNLLYYKKIVFVVLVLGVLFLLFDVMFYSNLTNLDYENVDTKFTYEHFVKILSVSSGILILTFPYQTNRTKYIAFAVLIVSVLFSILRARRALLIMSFSPLLVSYILLLYSQNRKNLGLFFIILFGVFIAFFSYRDYTNKTPEIFKLLSDRATQDTRTGVEMMFYQDMDTQDWIIGKGINGKYYCPDIDLGAKTDYRNMIETDYLNIILKGGIISLALILLIALPAVVLGLFYSKNLLVKAAAVWILLWIIYLYPANVTTFSMHYLLLWLSVGICYSKVIRGLPESTLARIFVTNKMSD
;
A
#
# COMPACT_ATOMS: atom_id res chain seq x y z
N MET A 1 7.33 12.99 33.08
CA MET A 1 6.52 12.26 32.08
C MET A 1 5.55 13.17 31.32
N THR A 2 4.88 14.13 31.98
CA THR A 2 4.03 15.16 31.35
C THR A 2 4.85 16.16 30.55
N ASP A 3 5.97 16.63 31.07
CA ASP A 3 6.84 17.64 30.44
C ASP A 3 7.56 17.11 29.20
N ASP A 4 8.00 15.84 29.20
CA ASP A 4 8.58 15.20 28.01
C ASP A 4 7.55 15.04 26.89
N PHE A 5 6.30 14.81 27.25
CA PHE A 5 5.19 14.67 26.31
C PHE A 5 4.82 16.01 25.68
N GLU A 6 4.71 17.10 26.45
CA GLU A 6 4.51 18.45 25.93
C GLU A 6 5.68 18.94 25.08
N ASN A 7 6.90 18.61 25.47
CA ASN A 7 8.10 18.90 24.70
C ASN A 7 8.13 18.15 23.37
N ILE A 8 7.67 16.88 23.32
CA ILE A 8 7.52 16.12 22.07
C ILE A 8 6.44 16.74 21.17
N LEU A 9 5.36 17.25 21.74
CA LEU A 9 4.32 17.94 20.97
C LEU A 9 4.77 19.35 20.54
N LYS A 10 5.45 20.11 21.38
CA LYS A 10 5.88 21.49 21.12
C LYS A 10 7.16 21.60 20.30
N SER A 11 8.12 20.67 20.46
CA SER A 11 9.41 20.74 19.79
C SER A 11 9.36 20.55 18.27
N TYR A 12 8.23 20.08 17.73
CA TYR A 12 8.09 19.72 16.32
C TYR A 12 7.14 20.61 15.51
N SER A 13 6.52 21.62 16.09
CA SER A 13 5.70 22.57 15.36
C SER A 13 6.52 23.70 14.73
N LYS A 14 7.56 23.37 13.96
CA LYS A 14 8.12 24.35 13.05
C LYS A 14 7.17 24.52 11.87
N LYS A 15 6.57 25.70 11.72
CA LYS A 15 5.63 26.08 10.63
C LYS A 15 6.16 25.68 9.23
N HIS A 16 7.48 25.66 9.04
CA HIS A 16 8.13 25.20 7.81
C HIS A 16 8.00 23.70 7.56
N THR A 17 8.15 22.85 8.59
CA THR A 17 8.01 21.39 8.49
C THR A 17 6.58 21.00 8.16
N GLU A 18 5.62 21.71 8.76
CA GLU A 18 4.21 21.47 8.49
C GLU A 18 3.82 21.80 7.04
N LYS A 19 4.33 22.94 6.52
CA LYS A 19 4.14 23.30 5.11
C LYS A 19 4.75 22.25 4.17
N ALA A 20 6.00 21.84 4.42
CA ALA A 20 6.68 20.83 3.62
C ALA A 20 5.90 19.50 3.63
N LEU A 21 5.35 19.10 4.78
CA LEU A 21 4.54 17.89 4.89
C LEU A 21 3.23 18.00 4.08
N ASN A 22 2.57 19.14 4.12
CA ASN A 22 1.36 19.36 3.32
C ASN A 22 1.66 19.29 1.82
N PHE A 23 2.72 19.95 1.37
CA PHE A 23 3.13 19.90 -0.04
C PHE A 23 3.55 18.47 -0.45
N PHE A 24 4.27 17.75 0.39
CA PHE A 24 4.60 16.36 0.11
C PHE A 24 3.33 15.53 -0.15
N TRP A 25 2.35 15.59 0.73
CA TRP A 25 1.13 14.82 0.57
C TRP A 25 0.27 15.29 -0.61
N ILE A 26 0.21 16.57 -0.89
CA ILE A 26 -0.50 17.09 -2.07
C ILE A 26 0.15 16.57 -3.35
N GLY A 27 1.48 16.70 -3.47
CA GLY A 27 2.20 16.20 -4.63
C GLY A 27 2.07 14.68 -4.79
N PHE A 28 2.13 13.93 -3.68
CA PHE A 28 1.92 12.48 -3.68
C PHE A 28 0.49 12.11 -4.13
N LEU A 29 -0.54 12.82 -3.67
CA LEU A 29 -1.93 12.60 -4.09
C LEU A 29 -2.11 12.87 -5.59
N ILE A 30 -1.55 13.96 -6.11
CA ILE A 30 -1.59 14.28 -7.53
C ILE A 30 -0.92 13.18 -8.34
N TYR A 31 0.28 12.73 -7.94
CA TYR A 31 1.01 11.67 -8.62
C TYR A 31 0.22 10.35 -8.61
N SER A 32 -0.28 9.93 -7.44
CA SER A 32 -1.00 8.66 -7.27
C SER A 32 -2.32 8.61 -8.05
N ALA A 33 -3.10 9.71 -8.00
CA ALA A 33 -4.35 9.82 -8.75
C ALA A 33 -4.08 9.80 -10.27
N SER A 34 -3.07 10.54 -10.73
CA SER A 34 -2.69 10.60 -12.15
C SER A 34 -2.16 9.26 -12.64
N PHE A 35 -1.39 8.54 -11.82
CA PHE A 35 -0.93 7.20 -12.16
C PHE A 35 -2.12 6.23 -12.28
N ALA A 36 -3.06 6.24 -11.33
CA ALA A 36 -4.25 5.41 -11.42
C ALA A 36 -5.06 5.72 -12.69
N LEU A 37 -5.24 7.00 -13.02
CA LEU A 37 -5.97 7.42 -14.23
C LEU A 37 -5.23 7.10 -15.52
N SER A 38 -3.91 7.07 -15.53
CA SER A 38 -3.12 6.75 -16.73
C SER A 38 -3.33 5.32 -17.25
N THR A 39 -3.89 4.45 -16.41
CA THR A 39 -4.25 3.08 -16.80
C THR A 39 -5.62 2.99 -17.48
N THR A 40 -6.38 4.10 -17.53
CA THR A 40 -7.64 4.17 -18.25
C THR A 40 -7.39 4.52 -19.71
N THR A 41 -8.12 3.90 -20.63
CA THR A 41 -8.02 4.20 -22.07
C THR A 41 -8.76 5.47 -22.47
N THR A 42 -9.51 6.07 -21.53
CA THR A 42 -10.37 7.24 -21.81
C THR A 42 -9.66 8.57 -21.68
N LEU A 43 -8.55 8.62 -20.94
CA LEU A 43 -7.73 9.83 -20.76
C LEU A 43 -6.43 9.70 -21.54
N ASP A 44 -6.02 10.80 -22.18
CA ASP A 44 -4.74 10.84 -22.87
C ASP A 44 -3.61 10.63 -21.85
N TYR A 45 -2.77 9.65 -22.13
CA TYR A 45 -1.61 9.30 -21.31
C TYR A 45 -0.67 10.50 -21.06
N ILE A 46 -0.54 11.39 -22.05
CA ILE A 46 0.29 12.59 -21.94
C ILE A 46 -0.24 13.53 -20.86
N ILE A 47 -1.56 13.70 -20.78
CA ILE A 47 -2.19 14.55 -19.75
C ILE A 47 -1.90 13.97 -18.37
N CYS A 48 -2.05 12.67 -18.19
CA CYS A 48 -1.72 12.00 -16.93
C CYS A 48 -0.24 12.20 -16.56
N GLN A 49 0.68 12.07 -17.51
CA GLN A 49 2.10 12.31 -17.27
C GLN A 49 2.39 13.76 -16.87
N MET A 50 1.72 14.76 -17.46
CA MET A 50 1.87 16.15 -17.04
C MET A 50 1.50 16.36 -15.57
N PHE A 51 0.39 15.77 -15.12
CA PHE A 51 0.02 15.82 -13.70
C PHE A 51 1.00 15.07 -12.82
N GLN A 52 1.55 13.94 -13.28
CA GLN A 52 2.61 13.24 -12.55
C GLN A 52 3.87 14.09 -12.39
N VAL A 53 4.29 14.84 -13.44
CA VAL A 53 5.41 15.78 -13.36
C VAL A 53 5.13 16.87 -12.32
N ILE A 54 3.93 17.45 -12.31
CA ILE A 54 3.53 18.43 -11.29
C ILE A 54 3.62 17.79 -9.89
N GLY A 55 3.09 16.58 -9.72
CA GLY A 55 3.18 15.85 -8.47
C GLY A 55 4.62 15.69 -8.01
N ILE A 56 5.51 15.20 -8.90
CA ILE A 56 6.96 15.02 -8.64
C ILE A 56 7.62 16.34 -8.24
N ALA A 57 7.36 17.43 -9.00
CA ALA A 57 7.92 18.75 -8.75
C ALA A 57 7.52 19.31 -7.37
N ILE A 58 6.38 18.88 -6.83
CA ILE A 58 5.90 19.30 -5.50
C ILE A 58 6.43 18.36 -4.41
N PHE A 59 6.30 17.03 -4.55
CA PHE A 59 6.62 16.13 -3.45
C PHE A 59 8.13 15.88 -3.27
N VAL A 60 8.95 15.87 -4.34
CA VAL A 60 10.39 15.60 -4.21
C VAL A 60 11.12 16.69 -3.41
N PRO A 61 11.01 17.99 -3.74
CA PRO A 61 11.65 19.04 -2.94
C PRO A 61 11.11 19.08 -1.50
N SER A 62 9.84 18.74 -1.32
CA SER A 62 9.20 18.69 0.00
C SER A 62 9.75 17.52 0.82
N ALA A 63 9.92 16.34 0.22
CA ALA A 63 10.55 15.18 0.86
C ALA A 63 11.98 15.49 1.32
N MET A 64 12.78 16.14 0.46
CA MET A 64 14.15 16.54 0.82
C MET A 64 14.21 17.45 2.06
N LYS A 65 13.20 18.33 2.25
CA LYS A 65 13.10 19.18 3.45
C LYS A 65 12.61 18.43 4.69
N LEU A 66 11.95 17.27 4.53
CA LEU A 66 11.40 16.47 5.61
C LEU A 66 12.37 15.42 6.12
N ILE A 67 13.39 15.08 5.36
CA ILE A 67 14.38 14.07 5.77
C ILE A 67 15.16 14.59 6.96
N GLU A 68 14.99 13.93 8.11
CA GLU A 68 15.78 14.16 9.32
C GLU A 68 16.48 12.85 9.71
N TRP A 69 17.81 12.88 9.73
CA TRP A 69 18.63 11.71 10.08
C TRP A 69 18.65 11.49 11.59
N LYS A 70 17.48 11.16 12.17
CA LYS A 70 17.31 10.97 13.62
C LYS A 70 16.72 9.58 13.91
N PHE A 71 17.54 8.72 14.48
CA PHE A 71 17.12 7.40 14.95
C PHE A 71 17.19 7.32 16.47
N THR A 72 16.16 6.75 17.08
CA THR A 72 16.12 6.44 18.52
C THR A 72 16.55 5.00 18.81
N ASN A 73 16.66 4.17 17.77
CA ASN A 73 17.02 2.76 17.86
C ASN A 73 18.23 2.50 16.96
N SER A 74 19.34 2.07 17.54
CA SER A 74 20.60 1.83 16.83
C SER A 74 20.53 0.66 15.85
N TYR A 75 19.80 -0.41 16.21
CA TYR A 75 19.60 -1.53 15.30
C TYR A 75 18.87 -1.09 14.03
N LEU A 76 17.75 -0.37 14.16
CA LEU A 76 17.02 0.17 13.01
C LEU A 76 17.90 1.09 12.17
N GLN A 77 18.69 1.94 12.81
CA GLN A 77 19.61 2.84 12.11
C GLN A 77 20.61 2.05 11.26
N THR A 78 21.29 1.07 11.85
CA THR A 78 22.30 0.27 11.14
C THR A 78 21.66 -0.52 9.98
N MET A 79 20.56 -1.22 10.23
CA MET A 79 19.88 -1.99 9.19
C MET A 79 19.35 -1.10 8.06
N PHE A 80 18.84 0.08 8.40
CA PHE A 80 18.33 1.03 7.42
C PHE A 80 19.46 1.63 6.55
N ILE A 81 20.62 1.94 7.13
CA ILE A 81 21.78 2.40 6.37
C ILE A 81 22.24 1.32 5.38
N ILE A 82 22.39 0.08 5.85
CA ILE A 82 22.76 -1.05 4.99
C ILE A 82 21.74 -1.22 3.87
N TYR A 83 20.45 -1.15 4.20
CA TYR A 83 19.38 -1.24 3.23
C TYR A 83 19.45 -0.11 2.18
N CYS A 84 19.64 1.14 2.59
CA CYS A 84 19.77 2.27 1.67
C CYS A 84 20.98 2.15 0.74
N ILE A 85 22.13 1.73 1.26
CA ILE A 85 23.33 1.48 0.45
C ILE A 85 23.04 0.37 -0.56
N TRP A 86 22.38 -0.70 -0.14
CA TRP A 86 22.01 -1.79 -1.01
C TRP A 86 21.02 -1.35 -2.10
N GLN A 87 19.97 -0.59 -1.75
CA GLN A 87 19.02 -0.06 -2.74
C GLN A 87 19.69 0.89 -3.74
N LEU A 88 20.64 1.70 -3.29
CA LEU A 88 21.44 2.53 -4.19
C LEU A 88 22.24 1.68 -5.17
N SER A 89 22.86 0.59 -4.69
CA SER A 89 23.56 -0.38 -5.55
C SER A 89 22.60 -1.01 -6.59
N VAL A 90 21.37 -1.38 -6.20
CA VAL A 90 20.36 -1.92 -7.11
C VAL A 90 19.99 -0.90 -8.19
N ILE A 91 19.83 0.37 -7.83
CA ILE A 91 19.53 1.45 -8.78
C ILE A 91 20.70 1.62 -9.76
N VAL A 92 21.91 1.78 -9.25
CA VAL A 92 23.11 2.08 -10.08
C VAL A 92 23.43 0.94 -11.04
N ARG A 93 23.30 -0.31 -10.60
CA ARG A 93 23.61 -1.48 -11.45
C ARG A 93 22.66 -1.68 -12.63
N GLY A 94 21.43 -1.24 -12.51
CA GLY A 94 20.42 -1.51 -13.52
C GLY A 94 19.93 -0.26 -14.25
N ILE A 95 20.45 0.92 -13.94
CA ILE A 95 19.96 2.16 -14.56
C ILE A 95 20.36 2.21 -16.06
N ASP A 96 19.34 2.40 -16.90
CA ASP A 96 19.51 2.66 -18.31
C ASP A 96 18.80 3.99 -18.63
N LEU A 97 19.59 4.95 -19.15
CA LEU A 97 19.14 6.32 -19.38
C LEU A 97 18.52 6.53 -20.76
N ASN A 98 18.10 5.48 -21.44
CA ASN A 98 17.30 5.60 -22.66
C ASN A 98 15.97 6.30 -22.36
N TYR A 99 15.48 7.11 -23.31
CA TYR A 99 14.25 7.90 -23.12
C TYR A 99 13.03 7.08 -22.68
N SER A 100 12.84 5.88 -23.24
CA SER A 100 11.76 4.97 -22.83
C SER A 100 11.89 4.50 -21.40
N ASN A 101 13.11 4.18 -20.96
CA ASN A 101 13.39 3.72 -19.61
C ASN A 101 13.28 4.86 -18.59
N ILE A 102 13.72 6.07 -18.94
CA ILE A 102 13.51 7.27 -18.09
C ILE A 102 12.02 7.52 -17.83
N LYS A 103 11.18 7.36 -18.88
CA LYS A 103 9.72 7.48 -18.70
C LYS A 103 9.19 6.47 -17.69
N VAL A 104 9.55 5.21 -17.82
CA VAL A 104 9.15 4.15 -16.88
C VAL A 104 9.67 4.45 -15.48
N LEU A 105 10.94 4.84 -15.34
CA LEU A 105 11.54 5.15 -14.05
C LEU A 105 10.83 6.29 -13.31
N LEU A 106 10.30 7.29 -14.01
CA LEU A 106 9.65 8.44 -13.37
C LEU A 106 8.14 8.29 -13.22
N PHE A 107 7.47 7.64 -14.17
CA PHE A 107 6.01 7.67 -14.28
C PHE A 107 5.33 6.36 -13.91
N ASP A 108 6.07 5.27 -13.81
CA ASP A 108 5.51 4.00 -13.38
C ASP A 108 5.70 3.83 -11.86
N ALA A 109 4.60 3.76 -11.12
CA ALA A 109 4.64 3.55 -9.68
C ALA A 109 5.04 2.11 -9.31
N GLU A 110 4.87 1.13 -10.20
CA GLU A 110 5.14 -0.29 -9.91
C GLU A 110 6.61 -0.66 -10.14
N THR A 111 7.25 -0.09 -11.17
CA THR A 111 8.63 -0.43 -11.55
C THR A 111 9.59 0.75 -11.43
N GLY A 112 9.07 1.96 -11.22
CA GLY A 112 9.81 3.21 -11.19
C GLY A 112 10.72 3.40 -9.97
N ILE A 113 11.53 4.46 -10.02
CA ILE A 113 12.53 4.78 -9.00
C ILE A 113 11.93 5.11 -7.64
N PHE A 114 10.73 5.69 -7.61
CA PHE A 114 10.10 6.15 -6.36
C PHE A 114 9.77 5.01 -5.40
N ARG A 115 9.56 3.78 -5.88
CA ARG A 115 9.38 2.62 -4.99
C ARG A 115 10.64 2.32 -4.18
N PHE A 116 11.84 2.53 -4.75
CA PHE A 116 13.12 2.36 -4.06
C PHE A 116 13.41 3.51 -3.09
N LEU A 117 12.81 4.69 -3.32
CA LEU A 117 12.91 5.85 -2.44
C LEU A 117 11.83 5.90 -1.36
N ALA A 118 10.75 5.11 -1.49
CA ALA A 118 9.67 5.04 -0.51
C ALA A 118 10.14 4.78 0.93
N PRO A 119 11.17 3.94 1.20
CA PRO A 119 11.71 3.74 2.54
C PRO A 119 12.19 5.01 3.24
N LEU A 120 12.57 6.05 2.49
CA LEU A 120 13.05 7.32 3.05
C LEU A 120 11.99 8.05 3.88
N VAL A 121 10.70 7.71 3.76
CA VAL A 121 9.65 8.24 4.66
C VAL A 121 9.87 7.85 6.13
N LEU A 122 10.68 6.81 6.39
CA LEU A 122 11.13 6.48 7.75
C LEU A 122 11.94 7.60 8.41
N LEU A 123 12.58 8.45 7.60
CA LEU A 123 13.35 9.61 8.04
C LEU A 123 12.49 10.86 8.26
N PHE A 124 11.20 10.81 7.95
CA PHE A 124 10.29 11.93 8.19
C PHE A 124 10.09 12.13 9.69
N PRO A 125 9.76 13.37 10.12
CA PRO A 125 9.55 13.67 11.52
C PRO A 125 8.48 12.77 12.15
N LYS A 126 8.80 12.19 13.33
CA LYS A 126 7.94 11.19 14.01
C LYS A 126 7.04 11.88 15.03
N ASN A 127 6.03 12.61 14.54
CA ASN A 127 5.06 13.29 15.38
C ASN A 127 3.65 12.71 15.19
N LEU A 128 2.89 12.53 16.28
CA LEU A 128 1.52 12.02 16.24
C LEU A 128 0.58 12.89 15.40
N LEU A 129 0.83 14.21 15.31
CA LEU A 129 0.07 15.11 14.43
C LEU A 129 0.26 14.75 12.93
N TYR A 130 1.41 14.24 12.55
CA TYR A 130 1.64 13.80 11.18
C TYR A 130 0.85 12.54 10.83
N TYR A 131 0.67 11.64 11.78
CA TYR A 131 -0.20 10.47 11.57
C TYR A 131 -1.67 10.88 11.36
N LYS A 132 -2.11 11.99 11.98
CA LYS A 132 -3.44 12.55 11.71
C LYS A 132 -3.58 13.04 10.26
N LYS A 133 -2.51 13.61 9.68
CA LYS A 133 -2.47 13.98 8.25
C LYS A 133 -2.48 12.77 7.33
N ILE A 134 -1.80 11.69 7.71
CA ILE A 134 -1.83 10.42 6.98
C ILE A 134 -3.26 9.86 6.91
N VAL A 135 -4.02 9.91 8.02
CA VAL A 135 -5.44 9.54 8.03
C VAL A 135 -6.24 10.33 6.99
N PHE A 136 -6.00 11.63 6.91
CA PHE A 136 -6.64 12.49 5.90
C PHE A 136 -6.26 12.09 4.47
N VAL A 137 -4.98 11.85 4.21
CA VAL A 137 -4.49 11.43 2.88
C VAL A 137 -5.11 10.11 2.44
N VAL A 138 -5.13 9.12 3.34
CA VAL A 138 -5.76 7.81 3.07
C VAL A 138 -7.25 7.98 2.80
N LEU A 139 -7.93 8.87 3.53
CA LEU A 139 -9.33 9.16 3.30
C LEU A 139 -9.57 9.77 1.91
N VAL A 140 -8.73 10.74 1.51
CA VAL A 140 -8.81 11.37 0.18
C VAL A 140 -8.61 10.33 -0.92
N LEU A 141 -7.61 9.44 -0.80
CA LEU A 141 -7.41 8.35 -1.75
C LEU A 141 -8.63 7.43 -1.83
N GLY A 142 -9.22 7.07 -0.68
CA GLY A 142 -10.44 6.25 -0.64
C GLY A 142 -11.64 6.94 -1.30
N VAL A 143 -11.81 8.24 -1.11
CA VAL A 143 -12.86 9.01 -1.79
C VAL A 143 -12.61 9.07 -3.29
N LEU A 144 -11.36 9.28 -3.73
CA LEU A 144 -10.99 9.24 -5.15
C LEU A 144 -11.27 7.86 -5.76
N PHE A 145 -11.00 6.78 -5.02
CA PHE A 145 -11.36 5.43 -5.45
C PHE A 145 -12.86 5.31 -5.74
N LEU A 146 -13.72 5.70 -4.79
CA LEU A 146 -15.17 5.65 -4.98
C LEU A 146 -15.65 6.52 -6.15
N LEU A 147 -15.07 7.72 -6.31
CA LEU A 147 -15.38 8.60 -7.44
C LEU A 147 -14.97 7.97 -8.78
N PHE A 148 -13.80 7.37 -8.86
CA PHE A 148 -13.31 6.73 -10.08
C PHE A 148 -14.14 5.48 -10.42
N ASP A 149 -14.54 4.70 -9.42
CA ASP A 149 -15.43 3.55 -9.63
C ASP A 149 -16.78 3.98 -10.21
N VAL A 150 -17.33 5.13 -9.79
CA VAL A 150 -18.55 5.68 -10.36
C VAL A 150 -18.31 6.21 -11.78
N MET A 151 -17.23 6.96 -12.01
CA MET A 151 -16.90 7.53 -13.32
C MET A 151 -16.64 6.45 -14.39
N PHE A 152 -16.00 5.37 -14.02
CA PHE A 152 -15.62 4.27 -14.90
C PHE A 152 -16.51 3.02 -14.71
N TYR A 153 -17.68 3.18 -14.12
CA TYR A 153 -18.58 2.08 -13.78
C TYR A 153 -18.88 1.15 -14.97
N SER A 154 -19.17 1.71 -16.13
CA SER A 154 -19.45 0.93 -17.35
C SER A 154 -18.26 0.04 -17.76
N ASN A 155 -17.04 0.59 -17.68
CA ASN A 155 -15.81 -0.15 -18.00
C ASN A 155 -15.51 -1.23 -16.96
N LEU A 156 -15.81 -0.94 -15.68
CA LEU A 156 -15.55 -1.86 -14.56
C LEU A 156 -16.54 -3.01 -14.49
N THR A 157 -17.78 -2.82 -14.95
CA THR A 157 -18.83 -3.84 -14.97
C THR A 157 -18.93 -4.62 -16.28
N ASN A 158 -18.29 -4.12 -17.33
CA ASN A 158 -18.19 -4.88 -18.58
C ASN A 158 -17.31 -6.10 -18.37
N LEU A 159 -17.92 -7.29 -18.40
CA LEU A 159 -17.26 -8.59 -18.19
C LEU A 159 -16.64 -9.15 -19.47
N ASP A 160 -16.46 -8.33 -20.48
CA ASP A 160 -15.80 -8.76 -21.72
C ASP A 160 -14.35 -9.14 -21.43
N TYR A 161 -14.11 -10.46 -21.32
CA TYR A 161 -12.83 -11.02 -20.85
C TYR A 161 -11.67 -10.81 -21.84
N GLU A 162 -11.98 -10.46 -23.08
CA GLU A 162 -10.99 -10.16 -24.09
C GLU A 162 -10.37 -8.76 -23.90
N ASN A 163 -11.05 -7.87 -23.17
CA ASN A 163 -10.59 -6.52 -22.94
C ASN A 163 -9.60 -6.46 -21.74
N VAL A 164 -8.32 -6.66 -22.04
CA VAL A 164 -7.21 -6.67 -21.07
C VAL A 164 -7.13 -5.33 -20.31
N ASP A 165 -7.42 -4.21 -20.97
CA ASP A 165 -7.27 -2.85 -20.43
C ASP A 165 -8.15 -2.61 -19.19
N THR A 166 -9.39 -3.09 -19.19
CA THR A 166 -10.30 -2.89 -18.05
C THR A 166 -9.87 -3.67 -16.80
N LYS A 167 -9.14 -4.79 -16.96
CA LYS A 167 -8.62 -5.59 -15.85
C LYS A 167 -7.51 -4.84 -15.12
N PHE A 168 -6.57 -4.27 -15.87
CA PHE A 168 -5.45 -3.50 -15.32
C PHE A 168 -5.94 -2.22 -14.64
N THR A 169 -6.89 -1.49 -15.24
CA THR A 169 -7.44 -0.27 -14.66
C THR A 169 -7.98 -0.50 -13.25
N TYR A 170 -8.82 -1.52 -13.07
CA TYR A 170 -9.38 -1.81 -11.76
C TYR A 170 -8.30 -2.21 -10.74
N GLU A 171 -7.34 -3.04 -11.16
CA GLU A 171 -6.24 -3.47 -10.30
C GLU A 171 -5.43 -2.29 -9.78
N HIS A 172 -5.11 -1.32 -10.62
CA HIS A 172 -4.41 -0.11 -10.24
C HIS A 172 -5.25 0.79 -9.31
N PHE A 173 -6.56 0.94 -9.57
CA PHE A 173 -7.44 1.69 -8.69
C PHE A 173 -7.44 1.11 -7.28
N VAL A 174 -7.57 -0.20 -7.15
CA VAL A 174 -7.56 -0.86 -5.83
C VAL A 174 -6.20 -0.72 -5.16
N LYS A 175 -5.11 -1.08 -5.83
CA LYS A 175 -3.76 -1.06 -5.25
C LYS A 175 -3.33 0.34 -4.82
N ILE A 176 -3.58 1.35 -5.64
CA ILE A 176 -3.08 2.71 -5.41
C ILE A 176 -4.00 3.49 -4.47
N LEU A 177 -5.33 3.33 -4.60
CA LEU A 177 -6.28 4.22 -3.94
C LEU A 177 -7.01 3.58 -2.76
N SER A 178 -7.39 2.29 -2.83
CA SER A 178 -8.30 1.70 -1.84
C SER A 178 -7.63 0.93 -0.71
N VAL A 179 -6.62 0.09 -1.00
CA VAL A 179 -6.02 -0.85 -0.02
C VAL A 179 -5.52 -0.16 1.24
N SER A 180 -4.96 1.06 1.11
CA SER A 180 -4.51 1.86 2.25
C SER A 180 -5.61 2.18 3.26
N SER A 181 -6.89 2.17 2.85
CA SER A 181 -8.03 2.38 3.75
C SER A 181 -8.13 1.30 4.85
N GLY A 182 -7.48 0.16 4.65
CA GLY A 182 -7.36 -0.90 5.66
C GLY A 182 -6.74 -0.42 6.97
N ILE A 183 -5.79 0.53 6.93
CA ILE A 183 -5.17 1.06 8.16
C ILE A 183 -6.18 1.86 9.00
N LEU A 184 -7.15 2.53 8.36
CA LEU A 184 -8.21 3.27 9.06
C LEU A 184 -9.14 2.32 9.82
N ILE A 185 -9.38 1.14 9.25
CA ILE A 185 -10.17 0.10 9.88
C ILE A 185 -9.40 -0.57 11.02
N LEU A 186 -8.11 -0.86 10.86
CA LEU A 186 -7.25 -1.38 11.93
C LEU A 186 -7.12 -0.39 13.10
N THR A 187 -7.19 0.91 12.83
CA THR A 187 -7.15 1.99 13.84
C THR A 187 -8.54 2.56 14.15
N PHE A 188 -9.58 1.77 13.95
CA PHE A 188 -10.99 2.14 14.10
C PHE A 188 -11.35 2.96 15.36
N PRO A 189 -10.86 2.64 16.58
CA PRO A 189 -11.21 3.41 17.78
C PRO A 189 -10.74 4.87 17.75
N TYR A 190 -9.71 5.18 16.97
CA TYR A 190 -9.18 6.55 16.83
C TYR A 190 -9.83 7.36 15.73
N GLN A 191 -10.73 6.76 14.95
CA GLN A 191 -11.35 7.41 13.81
C GLN A 191 -12.70 8.05 14.16
N THR A 192 -13.02 9.16 13.50
CA THR A 192 -14.36 9.75 13.56
C THR A 192 -15.38 8.86 12.87
N ASN A 193 -16.66 8.97 13.20
CA ASN A 193 -17.69 8.13 12.59
C ASN A 193 -17.73 8.31 11.05
N ARG A 194 -17.53 9.52 10.55
CA ARG A 194 -17.48 9.80 9.09
C ARG A 194 -16.32 9.04 8.45
N THR A 195 -15.12 9.13 9.02
CA THR A 195 -13.93 8.41 8.52
C THR A 195 -14.16 6.90 8.50
N LYS A 196 -14.79 6.36 9.55
CA LYS A 196 -15.13 4.94 9.66
C LYS A 196 -16.02 4.47 8.50
N TYR A 197 -17.13 5.18 8.29
CA TYR A 197 -18.08 4.82 7.23
C TYR A 197 -17.47 4.91 5.83
N ILE A 198 -16.66 5.95 5.55
CA ILE A 198 -16.00 6.09 4.25
C ILE A 198 -14.99 4.96 4.04
N ALA A 199 -14.09 4.71 5.01
CA ALA A 199 -13.09 3.65 4.91
C ALA A 199 -13.75 2.27 4.71
N PHE A 200 -14.87 2.07 5.36
CA PHE A 200 -15.65 0.87 5.25
C PHE A 200 -16.30 0.70 3.88
N ALA A 201 -16.94 1.75 3.38
CA ALA A 201 -17.52 1.76 2.04
C ALA A 201 -16.46 1.47 0.97
N VAL A 202 -15.27 2.09 1.08
CA VAL A 202 -14.14 1.86 0.19
C VAL A 202 -13.74 0.38 0.15
N LEU A 203 -13.56 -0.26 1.32
CA LEU A 203 -13.16 -1.66 1.36
C LEU A 203 -14.28 -2.61 0.90
N ILE A 204 -15.54 -2.31 1.21
CA ILE A 204 -16.68 -3.12 0.70
C ILE A 204 -16.74 -3.06 -0.82
N VAL A 205 -16.71 -1.85 -1.38
CA VAL A 205 -16.75 -1.67 -2.84
C VAL A 205 -15.57 -2.39 -3.48
N SER A 206 -14.37 -2.27 -2.88
CA SER A 206 -13.19 -2.99 -3.34
C SER A 206 -13.36 -4.52 -3.29
N VAL A 207 -13.95 -5.08 -2.23
CA VAL A 207 -14.25 -6.51 -2.11
C VAL A 207 -15.25 -6.94 -3.19
N LEU A 208 -16.35 -6.19 -3.34
CA LEU A 208 -17.41 -6.52 -4.32
C LEU A 208 -16.85 -6.55 -5.75
N PHE A 209 -16.13 -5.51 -6.16
CA PHE A 209 -15.52 -5.48 -7.49
C PHE A 209 -14.41 -6.53 -7.66
N SER A 210 -13.65 -6.85 -6.61
CA SER A 210 -12.64 -7.92 -6.66
C SER A 210 -13.28 -9.29 -6.91
N ILE A 211 -14.45 -9.53 -6.35
CA ILE A 211 -15.25 -10.74 -6.61
C ILE A 211 -15.76 -10.71 -8.04
N LEU A 212 -16.38 -9.59 -8.47
CA LEU A 212 -16.91 -9.41 -9.82
C LEU A 212 -15.86 -9.66 -10.91
N ARG A 213 -14.62 -9.22 -10.65
CA ARG A 213 -13.50 -9.36 -11.57
C ARG A 213 -12.66 -10.63 -11.34
N ALA A 214 -13.07 -11.50 -10.42
CA ALA A 214 -12.34 -12.72 -10.02
C ALA A 214 -10.85 -12.44 -9.69
N ARG A 215 -10.55 -11.31 -9.01
CA ARG A 215 -9.20 -10.90 -8.62
C ARG A 215 -8.88 -11.34 -7.20
N ARG A 216 -8.41 -12.60 -7.04
CA ARG A 216 -8.13 -13.25 -5.75
C ARG A 216 -7.20 -12.43 -4.85
N ALA A 217 -6.12 -11.90 -5.40
CA ALA A 217 -5.14 -11.12 -4.65
C ALA A 217 -5.76 -9.84 -4.05
N LEU A 218 -6.52 -9.09 -4.86
CA LEU A 218 -7.18 -7.87 -4.40
C LEU A 218 -8.27 -8.16 -3.37
N LEU A 219 -8.98 -9.28 -3.52
CA LEU A 219 -9.95 -9.74 -2.53
C LEU A 219 -9.28 -9.99 -1.18
N ILE A 220 -8.15 -10.69 -1.15
CA ILE A 220 -7.38 -10.93 0.07
C ILE A 220 -6.92 -9.60 0.69
N MET A 221 -6.35 -8.68 -0.11
CA MET A 221 -5.85 -7.39 0.36
C MET A 221 -6.94 -6.48 0.92
N SER A 222 -8.15 -6.52 0.37
CA SER A 222 -9.27 -5.69 0.82
C SER A 222 -10.02 -6.31 2.01
N PHE A 223 -10.14 -7.64 2.04
CA PHE A 223 -10.90 -8.35 3.08
C PHE A 223 -10.11 -8.57 4.36
N SER A 224 -8.80 -8.87 4.28
CA SER A 224 -8.00 -9.21 5.46
C SER A 224 -7.91 -8.10 6.51
N PRO A 225 -7.81 -6.78 6.18
CA PRO A 225 -7.85 -5.73 7.20
C PRO A 225 -9.19 -5.70 7.96
N LEU A 226 -10.30 -6.01 7.29
CA LEU A 226 -11.62 -6.13 7.92
C LEU A 226 -11.64 -7.28 8.92
N LEU A 227 -11.17 -8.46 8.50
CA LEU A 227 -11.14 -9.65 9.34
C LEU A 227 -10.24 -9.45 10.57
N VAL A 228 -9.02 -8.93 10.36
CA VAL A 228 -8.06 -8.73 11.46
C VAL A 228 -8.52 -7.61 12.40
N SER A 229 -9.13 -6.56 11.88
CA SER A 229 -9.73 -5.52 12.71
C SER A 229 -10.81 -6.09 13.63
N TYR A 230 -11.65 -6.98 13.13
CA TYR A 230 -12.62 -7.70 13.95
C TYR A 230 -11.97 -8.45 15.12
N ILE A 231 -10.92 -9.22 14.83
CA ILE A 231 -10.17 -9.95 15.85
C ILE A 231 -9.57 -8.98 16.90
N LEU A 232 -8.94 -7.90 16.45
CA LEU A 232 -8.36 -6.89 17.35
C LEU A 232 -9.41 -6.23 18.26
N LEU A 233 -10.61 -6.01 17.75
CA LEU A 233 -11.68 -5.36 18.51
C LEU A 233 -12.40 -6.33 19.45
N LEU A 234 -12.51 -7.60 19.11
CA LEU A 234 -12.95 -8.64 20.06
C LEU A 234 -12.02 -8.71 21.29
N TYR A 235 -10.72 -8.50 21.07
CA TYR A 235 -9.72 -8.49 22.14
C TYR A 235 -9.80 -7.22 23.03
N SER A 236 -10.28 -6.09 22.49
CA SER A 236 -10.27 -4.78 23.14
C SER A 236 -11.50 -4.47 24.01
N GLN A 237 -12.37 -5.43 24.34
CA GLN A 237 -13.57 -5.31 25.18
C GLN A 237 -14.68 -4.33 24.70
N ASN A 238 -14.55 -3.66 23.57
CA ASN A 238 -15.56 -2.71 23.08
C ASN A 238 -16.57 -3.39 22.15
N ARG A 239 -17.32 -4.37 22.70
CA ARG A 239 -18.10 -5.37 21.94
C ARG A 239 -19.39 -4.87 21.31
N LYS A 240 -19.99 -3.76 21.80
CA LYS A 240 -21.40 -3.42 21.46
C LYS A 240 -21.64 -2.95 20.04
N ASN A 241 -20.70 -2.28 19.41
CA ASN A 241 -20.92 -1.68 18.09
C ASN A 241 -20.39 -2.53 16.92
N LEU A 242 -19.64 -3.57 17.21
CA LEU A 242 -18.99 -4.39 16.19
C LEU A 242 -19.86 -5.50 15.64
N GLY A 243 -20.66 -6.14 16.48
CA GLY A 243 -21.57 -7.19 16.05
C GLY A 243 -22.53 -6.67 14.97
N LEU A 244 -23.09 -5.48 15.20
CA LEU A 244 -23.98 -4.81 14.25
C LEU A 244 -23.26 -4.52 12.90
N PHE A 245 -22.02 -4.08 12.94
CA PHE A 245 -21.21 -3.76 11.78
C PHE A 245 -20.96 -5.00 10.88
N PHE A 246 -20.62 -6.14 11.49
CA PHE A 246 -20.39 -7.38 10.73
C PHE A 246 -21.70 -8.04 10.28
N ILE A 247 -22.77 -7.90 11.04
CA ILE A 247 -24.12 -8.32 10.60
C ILE A 247 -24.52 -7.51 9.36
N ILE A 248 -24.28 -6.20 9.35
CA ILE A 248 -24.54 -5.35 8.18
C ILE A 248 -23.62 -5.74 7.01
N LEU A 249 -22.33 -5.93 7.22
CA LEU A 249 -21.38 -6.34 6.18
C LEU A 249 -21.78 -7.69 5.57
N PHE A 250 -22.05 -8.68 6.41
CA PHE A 250 -22.46 -10.00 5.98
C PHE A 250 -23.84 -9.96 5.35
N GLY A 251 -24.76 -9.14 5.88
CA GLY A 251 -26.08 -8.91 5.32
C GLY A 251 -26.03 -8.25 3.94
N VAL A 252 -25.19 -7.21 3.74
CA VAL A 252 -24.97 -6.59 2.43
C VAL A 252 -24.33 -7.57 1.46
N PHE A 253 -23.36 -8.35 1.93
CA PHE A 253 -22.73 -9.41 1.14
C PHE A 253 -23.75 -10.45 0.69
N ILE A 254 -24.56 -11.00 1.62
CA ILE A 254 -25.62 -11.96 1.30
C ILE A 254 -26.67 -11.32 0.39
N ALA A 255 -27.15 -10.11 0.69
CA ALA A 255 -28.17 -9.43 -0.11
C ALA A 255 -27.70 -9.16 -1.55
N PHE A 256 -26.45 -8.75 -1.72
CA PHE A 256 -25.86 -8.54 -3.05
C PHE A 256 -25.83 -9.83 -3.86
N PHE A 257 -25.39 -10.93 -3.24
CA PHE A 257 -25.33 -12.22 -3.91
C PHE A 257 -26.73 -12.81 -4.17
N SER A 258 -27.65 -12.70 -3.21
CA SER A 258 -29.04 -13.19 -3.36
C SER A 258 -29.81 -12.40 -4.43
N TYR A 259 -29.60 -11.07 -4.49
CA TYR A 259 -30.24 -10.22 -5.53
C TYR A 259 -29.75 -10.62 -6.93
N ARG A 260 -28.48 -10.93 -7.07
CA ARG A 260 -27.90 -11.32 -8.34
C ARG A 260 -28.28 -12.74 -8.77
N ASP A 261 -28.34 -13.71 -7.84
CA ASP A 261 -28.87 -15.05 -8.13
C ASP A 261 -30.32 -14.99 -8.57
N TYR A 262 -31.09 -14.05 -8.03
CA TYR A 262 -32.49 -13.86 -8.42
C TYR A 262 -32.66 -13.26 -9.82
N THR A 263 -31.74 -12.38 -10.24
CA THR A 263 -31.80 -11.69 -11.54
C THR A 263 -31.16 -12.46 -12.69
N ASN A 264 -30.18 -13.34 -12.39
CA ASN A 264 -29.44 -14.13 -13.38
C ASN A 264 -29.61 -15.63 -13.11
N LYS A 265 -30.25 -16.35 -14.03
CA LYS A 265 -30.52 -17.79 -13.92
C LYS A 265 -29.28 -18.70 -13.95
N THR A 266 -28.06 -18.15 -14.01
CA THR A 266 -26.79 -18.90 -13.92
C THR A 266 -25.79 -18.15 -13.07
N PRO A 267 -25.14 -18.78 -12.07
CA PRO A 267 -24.14 -18.15 -11.22
C PRO A 267 -22.77 -18.10 -11.91
N GLU A 268 -22.68 -17.43 -13.07
CA GLU A 268 -21.43 -17.35 -13.86
C GLU A 268 -20.27 -16.76 -13.08
N ILE A 269 -20.54 -15.89 -12.10
CA ILE A 269 -19.48 -15.25 -11.31
C ILE A 269 -18.84 -16.22 -10.34
N PHE A 270 -19.64 -17.04 -9.64
CA PHE A 270 -19.08 -18.07 -8.78
C PHE A 270 -18.35 -19.14 -9.60
N LYS A 271 -18.87 -19.46 -10.77
CA LYS A 271 -18.19 -20.35 -11.71
C LYS A 271 -16.85 -19.77 -12.13
N LEU A 272 -16.80 -18.49 -12.51
CA LEU A 272 -15.55 -17.80 -12.85
C LEU A 272 -14.55 -17.71 -11.70
N LEU A 273 -15.03 -17.40 -10.48
CA LEU A 273 -14.19 -17.38 -9.30
C LEU A 273 -13.66 -18.78 -8.97
N SER A 274 -14.52 -19.80 -9.09
CA SER A 274 -14.19 -21.21 -8.89
C SER A 274 -13.24 -21.74 -9.97
N ASP A 275 -13.52 -21.47 -11.23
CA ASP A 275 -12.66 -21.87 -12.35
C ASP A 275 -11.29 -21.23 -12.26
N ARG A 276 -11.24 -19.95 -11.89
CA ARG A 276 -9.96 -19.27 -11.63
C ARG A 276 -9.30 -19.67 -10.32
N ALA A 277 -10.06 -20.15 -9.32
CA ALA A 277 -9.47 -20.66 -8.08
C ALA A 277 -8.66 -21.94 -8.32
N THR A 278 -9.04 -22.73 -9.32
CA THR A 278 -8.38 -23.96 -9.71
C THR A 278 -7.34 -23.77 -10.84
N GLN A 279 -7.40 -22.64 -11.58
CA GLN A 279 -6.42 -22.33 -12.63
C GLN A 279 -5.09 -21.87 -12.01
N ASP A 280 -4.05 -22.60 -12.31
CA ASP A 280 -2.68 -22.23 -12.03
C ASP A 280 -2.12 -21.37 -13.17
N THR A 281 -2.18 -20.06 -13.00
CA THR A 281 -1.66 -19.09 -13.97
C THR A 281 -0.26 -18.60 -13.64
N ARG A 282 0.32 -19.04 -12.50
CA ARG A 282 1.59 -18.51 -11.99
C ARG A 282 2.75 -19.47 -12.16
N THR A 283 2.52 -20.77 -11.98
CA THR A 283 3.61 -21.78 -12.01
C THR A 283 4.41 -21.69 -13.30
N GLY A 284 3.77 -21.47 -14.46
CA GLY A 284 4.48 -21.32 -15.72
C GLY A 284 5.42 -20.11 -15.74
N VAL A 285 4.93 -18.95 -15.28
CA VAL A 285 5.72 -17.71 -15.19
C VAL A 285 6.86 -17.83 -14.18
N GLU A 286 6.58 -18.40 -13.01
CA GLU A 286 7.58 -18.61 -11.97
C GLU A 286 8.65 -19.64 -12.42
N MET A 287 8.27 -20.69 -13.15
CA MET A 287 9.22 -21.66 -13.69
C MET A 287 10.20 -21.01 -14.68
N MET A 288 9.71 -20.16 -15.60
CA MET A 288 10.55 -19.40 -16.52
C MET A 288 11.50 -18.45 -15.77
N PHE A 289 11.00 -17.79 -14.72
CA PHE A 289 11.83 -16.98 -13.84
C PHE A 289 12.94 -17.82 -13.17
N TYR A 290 12.62 -18.99 -12.61
CA TYR A 290 13.61 -19.86 -11.98
C TYR A 290 14.67 -20.35 -12.96
N GLN A 291 14.30 -20.57 -14.22
CA GLN A 291 15.23 -21.01 -15.26
C GLN A 291 16.16 -19.91 -15.75
N ASP A 292 15.70 -18.65 -15.75
CA ASP A 292 16.47 -17.49 -16.24
C ASP A 292 17.40 -16.86 -15.19
N MET A 293 17.23 -17.23 -13.90
CA MET A 293 18.01 -16.69 -12.80
C MET A 293 19.22 -17.56 -12.49
N ASP A 294 20.42 -17.06 -12.71
CA ASP A 294 21.66 -17.71 -12.29
C ASP A 294 21.94 -17.52 -10.78
N THR A 295 22.97 -18.16 -10.26
CA THR A 295 23.34 -18.08 -8.83
C THR A 295 23.66 -16.64 -8.40
N GLN A 296 24.29 -15.84 -9.26
CA GLN A 296 24.64 -14.46 -8.98
C GLN A 296 23.36 -13.60 -8.95
N ASP A 297 22.46 -13.79 -9.90
CA ASP A 297 21.16 -13.12 -9.97
C ASP A 297 20.31 -13.39 -8.72
N TRP A 298 20.33 -14.65 -8.22
CA TRP A 298 19.66 -15.00 -6.97
C TRP A 298 20.18 -14.21 -5.78
N ILE A 299 21.50 -14.00 -5.69
CA ILE A 299 22.11 -13.32 -4.54
C ILE A 299 21.92 -11.81 -4.62
N ILE A 300 22.25 -11.19 -5.76
CA ILE A 300 22.33 -9.73 -5.89
C ILE A 300 21.25 -9.11 -6.78
N GLY A 301 20.54 -9.90 -7.58
CA GLY A 301 19.51 -9.44 -8.53
C GLY A 301 20.09 -8.77 -9.77
N LYS A 302 19.20 -8.49 -10.73
CA LYS A 302 19.54 -7.88 -12.04
C LYS A 302 19.47 -6.35 -12.07
N GLY A 303 19.29 -5.68 -10.92
CA GLY A 303 19.19 -4.21 -10.83
C GLY A 303 17.78 -3.67 -11.14
N ILE A 304 17.62 -2.33 -11.10
CA ILE A 304 16.31 -1.67 -11.22
C ILE A 304 15.56 -2.02 -12.51
N ASN A 305 16.24 -2.12 -13.63
CA ASN A 305 15.68 -2.49 -14.93
C ASN A 305 15.83 -4.00 -15.25
N GLY A 306 16.18 -4.83 -14.25
CA GLY A 306 16.33 -6.26 -14.39
C GLY A 306 15.10 -6.90 -15.02
N LYS A 307 15.31 -7.80 -15.98
CA LYS A 307 14.27 -8.54 -16.71
C LYS A 307 14.61 -10.02 -16.68
N TYR A 308 13.60 -10.85 -16.90
CA TYR A 308 13.76 -12.29 -17.06
C TYR A 308 13.06 -12.75 -18.35
N TYR A 309 13.57 -13.82 -18.94
CA TYR A 309 13.03 -14.38 -20.16
C TYR A 309 11.72 -15.11 -19.88
N CYS A 310 10.65 -14.72 -20.57
CA CYS A 310 9.30 -15.23 -20.36
C CYS A 310 8.49 -15.09 -21.66
N PRO A 311 8.78 -15.91 -22.69
CA PRO A 311 8.08 -15.85 -23.97
C PRO A 311 6.62 -16.32 -23.84
N ASP A 312 5.79 -15.98 -24.84
CA ASP A 312 4.44 -16.52 -25.09
C ASP A 312 3.35 -16.25 -24.06
N ILE A 313 3.62 -15.45 -23.00
CA ILE A 313 2.62 -15.16 -21.97
C ILE A 313 1.85 -13.87 -22.24
N ASP A 314 2.52 -12.85 -22.75
CA ASP A 314 1.89 -11.58 -23.11
C ASP A 314 1.68 -11.52 -24.63
N LEU A 315 0.51 -11.96 -25.10
CA LEU A 315 0.11 -11.87 -26.50
C LEU A 315 0.18 -10.40 -26.97
N GLY A 316 1.12 -10.10 -27.86
CA GLY A 316 1.34 -8.74 -28.38
C GLY A 316 2.49 -7.97 -27.70
N ALA A 317 3.21 -8.54 -26.75
CA ALA A 317 4.43 -7.95 -26.21
C ALA A 317 5.51 -7.81 -27.30
N LYS A 318 6.20 -6.67 -27.30
CA LYS A 318 7.30 -6.40 -28.26
C LYS A 318 8.59 -7.17 -27.94
N THR A 319 8.67 -7.80 -26.77
CA THR A 319 9.86 -8.51 -26.29
C THR A 319 9.45 -9.72 -25.47
N ASP A 320 10.25 -10.79 -25.54
CA ASP A 320 10.10 -12.01 -24.72
C ASP A 320 10.61 -11.83 -23.27
N TYR A 321 10.92 -10.60 -22.87
CA TYR A 321 11.45 -10.29 -21.54
C TYR A 321 10.45 -9.50 -20.73
N ARG A 322 10.19 -9.96 -19.51
CA ARG A 322 9.33 -9.27 -18.53
C ARG A 322 10.18 -8.58 -17.45
N ASN A 323 9.77 -7.37 -17.08
CA ASN A 323 10.43 -6.57 -16.05
C ASN A 323 9.80 -6.74 -14.66
N MET A 324 8.72 -7.48 -14.54
CA MET A 324 7.96 -7.67 -13.30
C MET A 324 7.36 -9.08 -13.27
N ILE A 325 7.29 -9.65 -12.05
CA ILE A 325 6.60 -10.90 -11.76
C ILE A 325 5.49 -10.63 -10.73
N GLU A 326 4.35 -11.31 -10.86
CA GLU A 326 3.18 -11.07 -10.01
C GLU A 326 3.43 -11.40 -8.53
N THR A 327 4.28 -12.39 -8.26
CA THR A 327 4.72 -12.80 -6.93
C THR A 327 5.80 -11.83 -6.44
N ASP A 328 5.45 -10.90 -5.54
CA ASP A 328 6.29 -9.74 -5.26
C ASP A 328 7.62 -10.07 -4.54
N TYR A 329 7.68 -11.12 -3.71
CA TYR A 329 8.96 -11.52 -3.15
C TYR A 329 9.96 -11.95 -4.24
N LEU A 330 9.51 -12.58 -5.34
CA LEU A 330 10.34 -12.87 -6.50
C LEU A 330 10.70 -11.60 -7.27
N ASN A 331 9.78 -10.63 -7.34
CA ASN A 331 10.06 -9.33 -7.93
C ASN A 331 11.13 -8.54 -7.16
N ILE A 332 11.14 -8.62 -5.83
CA ILE A 332 12.21 -8.07 -4.98
C ILE A 332 13.54 -8.78 -5.27
N ILE A 333 13.52 -10.11 -5.42
CA ILE A 333 14.70 -10.92 -5.74
C ILE A 333 15.19 -10.59 -7.16
N LEU A 334 14.31 -10.48 -8.14
CA LEU A 334 14.68 -10.09 -9.51
C LEU A 334 15.50 -8.81 -9.55
N LYS A 335 15.11 -7.80 -8.75
CA LYS A 335 15.77 -6.49 -8.77
C LYS A 335 17.01 -6.44 -7.89
N GLY A 336 16.95 -6.96 -6.67
CA GLY A 336 18.00 -6.78 -5.69
C GLY A 336 18.46 -8.05 -4.97
N GLY A 337 18.11 -9.21 -5.51
CA GLY A 337 18.49 -10.51 -4.96
C GLY A 337 17.86 -10.81 -3.60
N ILE A 338 18.20 -11.99 -3.08
CA ILE A 338 17.78 -12.43 -1.75
C ILE A 338 18.27 -11.46 -0.66
N ILE A 339 19.36 -10.71 -0.93
CA ILE A 339 19.87 -9.68 -0.02
C ILE A 339 18.81 -8.60 0.21
N SER A 340 18.13 -8.09 -0.85
CA SER A 340 17.05 -7.10 -0.71
C SER A 340 15.91 -7.64 0.14
N LEU A 341 15.45 -8.85 -0.13
CA LEU A 341 14.38 -9.48 0.63
C LEU A 341 14.76 -9.69 2.10
N ALA A 342 15.96 -10.22 2.34
CA ALA A 342 16.48 -10.44 3.70
C ALA A 342 16.56 -9.13 4.49
N LEU A 343 17.08 -8.06 3.90
CA LEU A 343 17.21 -6.75 4.57
C LEU A 343 15.83 -6.16 4.92
N ILE A 344 14.85 -6.26 4.03
CA ILE A 344 13.47 -5.82 4.33
C ILE A 344 12.91 -6.63 5.51
N LEU A 345 13.06 -7.95 5.50
CA LEU A 345 12.55 -8.82 6.56
C LEU A 345 13.28 -8.59 7.89
N LEU A 346 14.60 -8.36 7.88
CA LEU A 346 15.38 -8.01 9.07
C LEU A 346 14.94 -6.67 9.70
N ILE A 347 14.39 -5.75 8.92
CA ILE A 347 13.79 -4.52 9.44
C ILE A 347 12.34 -4.75 9.89
N ALA A 348 11.54 -5.45 9.09
CA ALA A 348 10.10 -5.58 9.28
C ALA A 348 9.72 -6.55 10.40
N LEU A 349 10.34 -7.73 10.48
CA LEU A 349 9.98 -8.75 11.48
C LEU A 349 10.21 -8.29 12.93
N PRO A 350 11.37 -7.69 13.29
CA PRO A 350 11.52 -7.14 14.63
C PRO A 350 10.53 -6.01 14.94
N ALA A 351 10.13 -5.20 13.93
CA ALA A 351 9.10 -4.19 14.11
C ALA A 351 7.75 -4.82 14.47
N VAL A 352 7.36 -5.93 13.82
CA VAL A 352 6.16 -6.69 14.16
C VAL A 352 6.21 -7.18 15.60
N VAL A 353 7.32 -7.81 16.02
CA VAL A 353 7.50 -8.31 17.40
C VAL A 353 7.40 -7.16 18.40
N LEU A 354 8.10 -6.05 18.17
CA LEU A 354 8.05 -4.88 19.04
C LEU A 354 6.65 -4.28 19.13
N GLY A 355 5.93 -4.22 18.01
CA GLY A 355 4.60 -3.64 17.97
C GLY A 355 3.52 -4.51 18.60
N LEU A 356 3.54 -5.82 18.38
CA LEU A 356 2.53 -6.73 18.91
C LEU A 356 2.72 -7.01 20.41
N PHE A 357 3.95 -7.30 20.82
CA PHE A 357 4.22 -7.83 22.16
C PHE A 357 4.71 -6.76 23.16
N TYR A 358 5.33 -5.68 22.69
CA TYR A 358 5.92 -4.65 23.56
C TYR A 358 5.22 -3.29 23.47
N SER A 359 3.96 -3.26 23.01
CA SER A 359 3.15 -2.05 22.91
C SER A 359 2.00 -2.03 23.90
N LYS A 360 1.73 -0.84 24.46
CA LYS A 360 0.63 -0.57 25.39
C LYS A 360 -0.64 -0.05 24.72
N ASN A 361 -0.63 0.15 23.39
CA ASN A 361 -1.74 0.79 22.69
C ASN A 361 -2.05 0.11 21.34
N LEU A 362 -3.30 0.31 20.91
CA LEU A 362 -3.81 -0.28 19.67
C LEU A 362 -3.19 0.33 18.41
N LEU A 363 -2.78 1.61 18.43
CA LEU A 363 -2.15 2.25 17.25
C LEU A 363 -0.91 1.49 16.79
N VAL A 364 -0.04 1.14 17.74
CA VAL A 364 1.20 0.42 17.43
C VAL A 364 0.92 -1.04 17.10
N LYS A 365 -0.07 -1.67 17.73
CA LYS A 365 -0.51 -3.02 17.36
C LYS A 365 -1.07 -3.05 15.93
N ALA A 366 -1.88 -2.07 15.56
CA ALA A 366 -2.40 -1.91 14.21
C ALA A 366 -1.28 -1.70 13.17
N ALA A 367 -0.27 -0.89 13.52
CA ALA A 367 0.91 -0.71 12.68
C ALA A 367 1.69 -2.02 12.49
N ALA A 368 1.88 -2.81 13.55
CA ALA A 368 2.53 -4.12 13.47
C ALA A 368 1.74 -5.11 12.62
N VAL A 369 0.42 -5.12 12.77
CA VAL A 369 -0.47 -5.93 11.93
C VAL A 369 -0.38 -5.50 10.46
N TRP A 370 -0.30 -4.19 10.19
CA TRP A 370 -0.12 -3.70 8.83
C TRP A 370 1.16 -4.23 8.17
N ILE A 371 2.27 -4.23 8.92
CA ILE A 371 3.54 -4.82 8.46
C ILE A 371 3.37 -6.31 8.17
N LEU A 372 2.70 -7.05 9.08
CA LEU A 372 2.47 -8.49 8.92
C LEU A 372 1.61 -8.79 7.69
N LEU A 373 0.52 -8.05 7.48
CA LEU A 373 -0.32 -8.17 6.30
C LEU A 373 0.47 -7.88 5.02
N TRP A 374 1.31 -6.83 5.02
CA TRP A 374 2.17 -6.53 3.89
C TRP A 374 3.13 -7.68 3.56
N ILE A 375 3.74 -8.32 4.57
CA ILE A 375 4.60 -9.51 4.36
C ILE A 375 3.80 -10.67 3.76
N ILE A 376 2.57 -10.90 4.22
CA ILE A 376 1.68 -11.94 3.67
C ILE A 376 1.34 -11.62 2.21
N TYR A 377 1.10 -10.36 1.88
CA TYR A 377 0.74 -9.94 0.52
C TYR A 377 1.88 -10.06 -0.50
N LEU A 378 3.13 -10.19 -0.07
CA LEU A 378 4.27 -10.45 -0.98
C LEU A 378 4.07 -11.70 -1.86
N TYR A 379 3.27 -12.67 -1.41
CA TYR A 379 2.98 -13.87 -2.18
C TYR A 379 1.84 -13.64 -3.22
N PRO A 380 0.64 -13.17 -2.84
CA PRO A 380 -0.47 -13.08 -3.77
C PRO A 380 -0.47 -11.84 -4.67
N ALA A 381 0.30 -10.80 -4.38
CA ALA A 381 0.21 -9.53 -5.09
C ALA A 381 1.54 -8.79 -5.16
N ASN A 382 1.68 -7.93 -6.17
CA ASN A 382 2.75 -6.94 -6.21
C ASN A 382 2.38 -5.76 -5.28
N VAL A 383 3.09 -5.61 -4.17
CA VAL A 383 2.84 -4.61 -3.11
C VAL A 383 4.01 -3.66 -2.87
N THR A 384 5.17 -3.89 -3.50
CA THR A 384 6.32 -2.97 -3.48
C THR A 384 6.16 -1.88 -4.56
N THR A 385 5.01 -1.23 -4.59
CA THR A 385 4.69 -0.15 -5.52
C THR A 385 4.78 1.21 -4.83
N PHE A 386 5.10 2.29 -5.53
CA PHE A 386 5.06 3.64 -4.95
C PHE A 386 3.61 4.07 -4.72
N SER A 387 3.04 3.58 -3.64
CA SER A 387 1.65 3.77 -3.23
C SER A 387 1.56 4.05 -1.74
N MET A 388 0.43 4.57 -1.29
CA MET A 388 0.18 4.80 0.15
C MET A 388 0.29 3.51 0.96
N HIS A 389 -0.10 2.37 0.39
CA HIS A 389 0.04 1.07 1.02
C HIS A 389 1.49 0.76 1.42
N TYR A 390 2.43 0.99 0.51
CA TYR A 390 3.85 0.75 0.75
C TYR A 390 4.51 1.83 1.63
N LEU A 391 4.10 3.10 1.49
CA LEU A 391 4.55 4.15 2.41
C LEU A 391 4.12 3.85 3.86
N LEU A 392 2.90 3.34 4.05
CA LEU A 392 2.40 2.93 5.36
C LEU A 392 3.21 1.79 5.98
N LEU A 393 3.82 0.88 5.20
CA LEU A 393 4.75 -0.11 5.73
C LEU A 393 5.89 0.59 6.48
N TRP A 394 6.58 1.52 5.84
CA TRP A 394 7.76 2.18 6.40
C TRP A 394 7.41 3.13 7.55
N LEU A 395 6.27 3.80 7.46
CA LEU A 395 5.72 4.59 8.56
C LEU A 395 5.38 3.69 9.76
N SER A 396 4.77 2.54 9.52
CA SER A 396 4.46 1.54 10.57
C SER A 396 5.71 0.97 11.23
N VAL A 397 6.76 0.69 10.44
CA VAL A 397 8.08 0.34 10.98
C VAL A 397 8.58 1.42 11.93
N GLY A 398 8.53 2.69 11.53
CA GLY A 398 8.93 3.82 12.38
C GLY A 398 8.12 3.92 13.69
N ILE A 399 6.82 3.68 13.63
CA ILE A 399 5.92 3.63 14.79
C ILE A 399 6.32 2.49 15.73
N CYS A 400 6.52 1.28 15.20
CA CYS A 400 6.82 0.10 15.99
C CYS A 400 8.20 0.18 16.68
N TYR A 401 9.21 0.79 16.05
CA TYR A 401 10.52 1.00 16.70
C TYR A 401 10.53 2.16 17.69
N SER A 402 9.58 3.08 17.66
CA SER A 402 9.52 4.20 18.60
C SER A 402 9.13 3.75 20.00
N LYS A 403 10.10 3.72 20.93
CA LYS A 403 9.86 3.39 22.35
C LYS A 403 8.83 4.33 22.99
N VAL A 404 8.86 5.60 22.60
CA VAL A 404 7.93 6.62 23.10
C VAL A 404 6.50 6.29 22.69
N ILE A 405 6.24 6.09 21.40
CA ILE A 405 4.89 5.81 20.89
C ILE A 405 4.37 4.48 21.44
N ARG A 406 5.21 3.44 21.51
CA ARG A 406 4.83 2.15 22.11
C ARG A 406 4.43 2.26 23.59
N GLY A 407 5.05 3.16 24.33
CA GLY A 407 4.80 3.36 25.75
C GLY A 407 3.59 4.24 26.08
N LEU A 408 3.00 4.94 25.11
CA LEU A 408 1.86 5.82 25.34
C LEU A 408 0.63 5.02 25.78
N PRO A 409 -0.11 5.52 26.80
CA PRO A 409 -1.38 4.94 27.20
C PRO A 409 -2.45 5.13 26.11
N GLU A 410 -3.38 4.18 26.02
CA GLU A 410 -4.50 4.20 25.08
C GLU A 410 -5.34 5.50 25.21
N SER A 411 -5.62 5.93 26.44
CA SER A 411 -6.40 7.14 26.74
C SER A 411 -5.77 8.41 26.18
N THR A 412 -4.44 8.48 26.18
CA THR A 412 -3.70 9.64 25.62
C THR A 412 -3.83 9.68 24.10
N LEU A 413 -3.69 8.55 23.43
CA LEU A 413 -3.84 8.48 21.98
C LEU A 413 -5.27 8.77 21.54
N ALA A 414 -6.26 8.19 22.21
CA ALA A 414 -7.67 8.46 21.93
C ALA A 414 -7.98 9.96 22.03
N ARG A 415 -7.46 10.66 23.06
CA ARG A 415 -7.61 12.10 23.21
C ARG A 415 -6.99 12.90 22.06
N ILE A 416 -5.78 12.53 21.59
CA ILE A 416 -5.09 13.23 20.50
C ILE A 416 -5.83 13.03 19.16
N PHE A 417 -6.35 11.86 18.90
CA PHE A 417 -6.98 11.55 17.62
C PHE A 417 -8.45 11.97 17.54
N VAL A 418 -9.23 11.82 18.63
CA VAL A 418 -10.68 12.05 18.64
C VAL A 418 -11.05 13.47 19.05
N THR A 419 -10.38 14.07 20.04
CA THR A 419 -10.64 15.44 20.43
C THR A 419 -9.85 16.42 19.56
N ASN A 420 -10.58 17.22 18.79
CA ASN A 420 -9.98 18.37 18.05
C ASN A 420 -9.57 19.53 18.98
N LYS A 421 -9.68 19.39 20.28
CA LYS A 421 -9.25 20.39 21.25
C LYS A 421 -7.77 20.18 21.56
N MET A 422 -6.90 20.78 20.75
CA MET A 422 -5.74 21.41 21.36
C MET A 422 -6.31 22.61 22.14
N SER A 423 -6.19 22.59 23.44
CA SER A 423 -6.34 23.82 24.25
C SER A 423 -5.39 24.87 23.65
N ASP A 424 -5.96 25.95 23.16
CA ASP A 424 -5.26 27.17 22.87
C ASP A 424 -4.39 27.60 24.04
#